data_e4e457525fb1f7fcbf71decebb5421d7
#
_entry.id   e4e457525fb1f7fcbf71decebb5421d7
#
_cell.length_a   1.000
_cell.length_b   1.000
_cell.length_c   1.000
_cell.angle_alpha   90.00
_cell.angle_beta   90.00
_cell.angle_gamma   90.00
#
_symmetry.space_group_name_H-M   'P 1'
#
loop_
_entity.id
_entity.type
_entity.pdbx_description
1 polymer ?
#
loop_
_entity_poly.entity_id
_entity_poly.type
_entity_poly.pdbx_seq_one_letter_code
_entity_poly.pdbx_strand_id
1 'polypeptide(L)'
;ERGFITREEGVQRFLKITSFLEKADKFHGAVSHFIDGTTGKTVAFFGPKDNGGDLVETSFLFQGLLTARQYFDQENDKEKQIRRSIDSLWKNVEWSWYKQFKDSPYLYWHWSPDQAWVINHKLIGWNETMITYMLAIMGPKYGISPEMYYSGWASQEEYAQEYRADWGRVEDGKMYTNGNTYYGENLKVGVSNGGPLFFIHYSYLGLDPHKFTDKYTNYFENNQKMAKINQRLSLIH
;
A
#
# COMPACT_ATOMS: atom_id res chain seq x y z
N GLU A 1 -11.73 -6.45 -21.31
CA GLU A 1 -13.08 -5.89 -21.12
C GLU A 1 -13.32 -4.64 -21.99
N ARG A 2 -12.32 -3.76 -22.10
CA ARG A 2 -12.44 -2.54 -22.92
C ARG A 2 -11.90 -2.68 -24.34
N GLY A 3 -11.48 -3.88 -24.75
CA GLY A 3 -11.00 -4.17 -26.10
C GLY A 3 -9.65 -3.58 -26.50
N PHE A 4 -8.88 -2.98 -25.56
CA PHE A 4 -7.54 -2.45 -25.86
C PHE A 4 -6.52 -3.56 -26.17
N ILE A 5 -6.67 -4.70 -25.54
CA ILE A 5 -5.92 -5.93 -25.80
C ILE A 5 -6.86 -7.12 -25.69
N THR A 6 -6.53 -8.22 -26.37
CA THR A 6 -7.24 -9.49 -26.24
C THR A 6 -6.89 -10.16 -24.90
N ARG A 7 -7.74 -11.11 -24.46
CA ARG A 7 -7.44 -11.94 -23.28
C ARG A 7 -6.14 -12.71 -23.45
N GLU A 8 -5.90 -13.29 -24.65
CA GLU A 8 -4.67 -14.02 -24.94
C GLU A 8 -3.41 -13.13 -24.82
N GLU A 9 -3.45 -11.93 -25.38
CA GLU A 9 -2.35 -10.96 -25.18
C GLU A 9 -2.14 -10.63 -23.70
N GLY A 10 -3.22 -10.47 -22.94
CA GLY A 10 -3.18 -10.29 -21.49
C GLY A 10 -2.50 -11.47 -20.80
N VAL A 11 -2.89 -12.71 -21.14
CA VAL A 11 -2.27 -13.95 -20.62
C VAL A 11 -0.77 -13.98 -20.92
N GLN A 12 -0.35 -13.70 -22.15
CA GLN A 12 1.08 -13.71 -22.51
C GLN A 12 1.88 -12.66 -21.73
N ARG A 13 1.32 -11.45 -21.56
CA ARG A 13 1.95 -10.40 -20.75
C ARG A 13 2.10 -10.81 -19.29
N PHE A 14 1.05 -11.39 -18.67
CA PHE A 14 1.10 -11.79 -17.27
C PHE A 14 2.00 -13.01 -17.03
N LEU A 15 2.06 -13.96 -17.95
CA LEU A 15 3.07 -15.03 -17.88
C LEU A 15 4.50 -14.47 -17.86
N LYS A 16 4.77 -13.47 -18.71
CA LYS A 16 6.08 -12.79 -18.72
C LYS A 16 6.35 -12.04 -17.43
N ILE A 17 5.36 -11.26 -16.93
CA ILE A 17 5.47 -10.49 -15.69
C ILE A 17 5.73 -11.40 -14.49
N THR A 18 4.93 -12.44 -14.31
CA THR A 18 5.07 -13.36 -13.17
C THR A 18 6.37 -14.13 -13.21
N SER A 19 6.79 -14.61 -14.39
CA SER A 19 8.08 -15.28 -14.57
C SER A 19 9.28 -14.35 -14.32
N PHE A 20 9.16 -13.07 -14.64
CA PHE A 20 10.17 -12.06 -14.30
C PHE A 20 10.22 -11.83 -12.79
N LEU A 21 9.07 -11.62 -12.16
CA LEU A 21 9.00 -11.37 -10.72
C LEU A 21 9.47 -12.55 -9.88
N GLU A 22 9.29 -13.79 -10.33
CA GLU A 22 9.83 -14.98 -9.65
C GLU A 22 11.36 -14.93 -9.53
N LYS A 23 12.03 -14.33 -10.50
CA LYS A 23 13.50 -14.25 -10.59
C LYS A 23 14.09 -12.94 -10.06
N ALA A 24 13.30 -11.88 -10.00
CA ALA A 24 13.74 -10.57 -9.52
C ALA A 24 14.22 -10.61 -8.06
N ASP A 25 15.08 -9.68 -7.69
CA ASP A 25 15.54 -9.53 -6.32
C ASP A 25 14.35 -9.32 -5.38
N LYS A 26 14.37 -10.01 -4.25
CA LYS A 26 13.38 -9.90 -3.17
C LYS A 26 14.08 -9.90 -1.81
N PHE A 27 13.53 -9.14 -0.89
CA PHE A 27 14.04 -8.95 0.46
C PHE A 27 12.94 -9.27 1.45
N HIS A 28 13.02 -10.46 2.08
CA HIS A 28 11.92 -10.99 2.87
C HIS A 28 10.59 -11.03 2.09
N GLY A 29 10.69 -11.38 0.79
CA GLY A 29 9.57 -11.45 -0.12
C GLY A 29 9.08 -10.12 -0.69
N ALA A 30 9.50 -8.99 -0.15
CA ALA A 30 9.22 -7.67 -0.74
C ALA A 30 10.16 -7.38 -1.92
N VAL A 31 9.63 -6.67 -2.91
CA VAL A 31 10.41 -6.16 -4.05
C VAL A 31 11.01 -4.80 -3.71
N SER A 32 11.99 -4.38 -4.50
CA SER A 32 12.55 -3.02 -4.39
C SER A 32 11.61 -1.98 -4.97
N HIS A 33 11.80 -0.73 -4.59
CA HIS A 33 11.09 0.42 -5.17
C HIS A 33 11.22 0.43 -6.70
N PHE A 34 12.44 0.29 -7.22
CA PHE A 34 12.70 0.12 -8.65
C PHE A 34 13.49 -1.16 -8.94
N ILE A 35 13.11 -1.83 -10.02
CA ILE A 35 13.74 -3.06 -10.51
C ILE A 35 14.16 -2.83 -11.96
N ASP A 36 15.40 -3.17 -12.28
CA ASP A 36 15.86 -3.20 -13.67
C ASP A 36 15.07 -4.26 -14.46
N GLY A 37 14.36 -3.83 -15.48
CA GLY A 37 13.45 -4.69 -16.26
C GLY A 37 14.14 -5.75 -17.11
N THR A 38 15.47 -5.71 -17.26
CA THR A 38 16.26 -6.69 -18.00
C THR A 38 16.84 -7.73 -17.06
N THR A 39 17.41 -7.29 -15.95
CA THR A 39 18.18 -8.15 -15.04
C THR A 39 17.41 -8.64 -13.84
N GLY A 40 16.31 -7.96 -13.46
CA GLY A 40 15.57 -8.22 -12.23
C GLY A 40 16.28 -7.69 -10.96
N LYS A 41 17.35 -6.91 -11.13
CA LYS A 41 18.13 -6.37 -10.01
C LYS A 41 17.54 -5.08 -9.49
N THR A 42 17.74 -4.86 -8.19
CA THR A 42 17.38 -3.61 -7.50
C THR A 42 18.09 -2.42 -8.13
N VAL A 43 17.36 -1.33 -8.35
CA VAL A 43 17.89 -0.03 -8.73
C VAL A 43 17.70 0.94 -7.57
N ALA A 44 18.77 1.35 -6.91
CA ALA A 44 18.74 2.31 -5.81
C ALA A 44 18.53 3.74 -6.33
N PHE A 45 17.33 4.01 -6.85
CA PHE A 45 17.01 5.25 -7.58
C PHE A 45 17.05 6.49 -6.67
N PHE A 46 16.54 6.39 -5.46
CA PHE A 46 16.56 7.47 -4.48
C PHE A 46 17.83 7.53 -3.63
N GLY A 47 18.86 6.81 -4.04
CA GLY A 47 20.16 6.83 -3.41
C GLY A 47 20.52 5.53 -2.68
N PRO A 48 21.72 5.45 -2.10
CA PRO A 48 22.30 4.19 -1.60
C PRO A 48 21.50 3.50 -0.48
N LYS A 49 20.60 4.21 0.18
CA LYS A 49 19.73 3.64 1.22
C LYS A 49 18.51 2.90 0.65
N ASP A 50 18.15 3.21 -0.59
CA ASP A 50 16.99 2.63 -1.31
C ASP A 50 17.43 1.41 -2.13
N ASN A 51 18.09 0.46 -1.47
CA ASN A 51 18.71 -0.70 -2.13
C ASN A 51 18.14 -2.05 -1.66
N GLY A 52 16.96 -2.03 -1.05
CA GLY A 52 16.36 -3.22 -0.45
C GLY A 52 14.88 -3.38 -0.75
N GLY A 53 14.17 -4.02 0.18
CA GLY A 53 12.74 -4.26 0.06
C GLY A 53 11.91 -3.05 0.45
N ASP A 54 11.03 -2.63 -0.44
CA ASP A 54 10.02 -1.61 -0.21
C ASP A 54 8.66 -2.28 -0.01
N LEU A 55 8.13 -2.20 1.21
CA LEU A 55 6.89 -2.88 1.57
C LEU A 55 5.66 -2.21 0.93
N VAL A 56 5.72 -0.90 0.71
CA VAL A 56 4.62 -0.13 0.14
C VAL A 56 4.48 -0.40 -1.35
N GLU A 57 5.59 -0.32 -2.11
CA GLU A 57 5.58 -0.66 -3.53
C GLU A 57 5.24 -2.15 -3.75
N THR A 58 5.69 -3.02 -2.85
CA THR A 58 5.26 -4.42 -2.83
C THR A 58 3.75 -4.55 -2.66
N SER A 59 3.13 -3.71 -1.83
CA SER A 59 1.68 -3.70 -1.62
C SER A 59 0.93 -3.26 -2.87
N PHE A 60 1.40 -2.24 -3.56
CA PHE A 60 0.80 -1.80 -4.84
C PHE A 60 0.96 -2.86 -5.93
N LEU A 61 2.11 -3.52 -5.99
CA LEU A 61 2.32 -4.65 -6.89
C LEU A 61 1.30 -5.77 -6.61
N PHE A 62 1.16 -6.20 -5.34
CA PHE A 62 0.25 -7.28 -4.99
C PHE A 62 -1.23 -6.91 -5.14
N GLN A 63 -1.61 -5.66 -4.94
CA GLN A 63 -2.95 -5.18 -5.26
C GLN A 63 -3.29 -5.46 -6.74
N GLY A 64 -2.35 -5.16 -7.65
CA GLY A 64 -2.48 -5.46 -9.08
C GLY A 64 -2.44 -6.96 -9.41
N LEU A 65 -1.50 -7.69 -8.82
CA LEU A 65 -1.34 -9.12 -9.07
C LEU A 65 -2.55 -9.93 -8.57
N LEU A 66 -3.08 -9.64 -7.38
CA LEU A 66 -4.26 -10.31 -6.84
C LEU A 66 -5.51 -9.99 -7.66
N THR A 67 -5.64 -8.77 -8.19
CA THR A 67 -6.69 -8.40 -9.14
C THR A 67 -6.57 -9.23 -10.42
N ALA A 68 -5.37 -9.33 -10.98
CA ALA A 68 -5.12 -10.13 -12.17
C ALA A 68 -5.37 -11.63 -11.91
N ARG A 69 -5.02 -12.13 -10.74
CA ARG A 69 -5.30 -13.51 -10.31
C ARG A 69 -6.80 -13.83 -10.36
N GLN A 70 -7.65 -12.89 -9.96
CA GLN A 70 -9.10 -13.06 -10.02
C GLN A 70 -9.64 -12.97 -11.46
N TYR A 71 -9.03 -12.12 -12.29
CA TYR A 71 -9.43 -11.93 -13.67
C TYR A 71 -9.10 -13.16 -14.57
N PHE A 72 -7.90 -13.75 -14.39
CA PHE A 72 -7.47 -14.94 -15.12
C PHE A 72 -7.99 -16.21 -14.44
N ASP A 73 -9.28 -16.49 -14.57
CA ASP A 73 -10.04 -17.51 -13.85
C ASP A 73 -10.31 -18.79 -14.65
N GLN A 74 -9.92 -18.84 -15.93
CA GLN A 74 -10.18 -20.01 -16.78
C GLN A 74 -9.31 -21.20 -16.37
N GLU A 75 -9.87 -22.39 -16.61
CA GLU A 75 -9.25 -23.68 -16.22
C GLU A 75 -8.22 -24.23 -17.24
N ASN A 76 -7.64 -23.33 -18.06
CA ASN A 76 -6.53 -23.66 -18.94
C ASN A 76 -5.17 -23.57 -18.23
N ASP A 77 -4.14 -24.25 -18.77
CA ASP A 77 -2.83 -24.34 -18.13
C ASP A 77 -2.11 -23.01 -17.95
N LYS A 78 -2.26 -22.08 -18.91
CA LYS A 78 -1.62 -20.77 -18.87
C LYS A 78 -2.17 -19.91 -17.73
N GLU A 79 -3.46 -19.83 -17.59
CA GLU A 79 -4.09 -19.05 -16.53
C GLU A 79 -3.90 -19.70 -15.14
N LYS A 80 -3.94 -21.03 -15.07
CA LYS A 80 -3.53 -21.77 -13.87
C LYS A 80 -2.08 -21.47 -13.47
N GLN A 81 -1.18 -21.36 -14.44
CA GLN A 81 0.21 -21.00 -14.16
C GLN A 81 0.30 -19.57 -13.59
N ILE A 82 -0.39 -18.58 -14.18
CA ILE A 82 -0.43 -17.22 -13.66
C ILE A 82 -0.90 -17.21 -12.20
N ARG A 83 -2.03 -17.88 -11.90
CA ARG A 83 -2.57 -17.96 -10.54
C ARG A 83 -1.56 -18.58 -9.57
N ARG A 84 -0.94 -19.73 -9.92
CA ARG A 84 0.06 -20.40 -9.08
C ARG A 84 1.29 -19.53 -8.82
N SER A 85 1.80 -18.83 -9.83
CA SER A 85 2.93 -17.92 -9.67
C SER A 85 2.58 -16.77 -8.73
N ILE A 86 1.42 -16.15 -8.89
CA ILE A 86 0.96 -15.07 -8.00
C ILE A 86 0.77 -15.58 -6.57
N ASP A 87 0.12 -16.74 -6.38
CA ASP A 87 -0.07 -17.35 -5.06
C ASP A 87 1.26 -17.67 -4.37
N SER A 88 2.24 -18.16 -5.13
CA SER A 88 3.59 -18.45 -4.61
C SER A 88 4.30 -17.17 -4.17
N LEU A 89 4.30 -16.13 -5.02
CA LEU A 89 4.88 -14.82 -4.68
C LEU A 89 4.21 -14.22 -3.45
N TRP A 90 2.87 -14.21 -3.43
CA TRP A 90 2.06 -13.68 -2.31
C TRP A 90 2.35 -14.38 -0.98
N LYS A 91 2.41 -15.71 -0.99
CA LYS A 91 2.67 -16.53 0.20
C LYS A 91 4.04 -16.27 0.83
N ASN A 92 5.00 -15.81 0.03
CA ASN A 92 6.38 -15.61 0.45
C ASN A 92 6.70 -14.19 0.91
N VAL A 93 5.75 -13.26 0.87
CA VAL A 93 5.97 -11.93 1.48
C VAL A 93 5.93 -12.07 3.00
N GLU A 94 7.04 -11.74 3.64
CA GLU A 94 7.20 -11.80 5.10
C GLU A 94 6.74 -10.47 5.74
N TRP A 95 5.43 -10.18 5.67
CA TRP A 95 4.85 -8.95 6.20
C TRP A 95 5.25 -8.66 7.63
N SER A 96 5.24 -9.68 8.49
CA SER A 96 5.62 -9.56 9.90
C SER A 96 7.10 -9.23 10.12
N TRP A 97 7.99 -9.49 9.15
CA TRP A 97 9.38 -9.05 9.18
C TRP A 97 9.47 -7.52 9.27
N TYR A 98 8.64 -6.83 8.52
CA TYR A 98 8.62 -5.37 8.42
C TYR A 98 8.08 -4.67 9.66
N LYS A 99 7.89 -5.38 10.74
CA LYS A 99 7.70 -4.83 12.09
C LYS A 99 9.00 -4.33 12.71
N GLN A 100 10.17 -4.68 12.17
CA GLN A 100 11.50 -4.43 12.73
C GLN A 100 11.76 -5.17 14.05
N PHE A 101 10.82 -5.17 14.99
CA PHE A 101 10.88 -5.91 16.27
C PHE A 101 9.53 -6.52 16.62
N LYS A 102 9.58 -7.56 17.47
CA LYS A 102 8.40 -8.43 17.73
C LYS A 102 7.15 -7.65 18.14
N ASP A 103 7.29 -6.70 19.04
CA ASP A 103 6.18 -5.98 19.66
C ASP A 103 5.96 -4.57 19.04
N SER A 104 6.48 -4.33 17.83
CA SER A 104 6.23 -3.09 17.11
C SER A 104 4.74 -2.90 16.87
N PRO A 105 4.16 -1.73 17.21
CA PRO A 105 2.76 -1.44 16.96
C PRO A 105 2.47 -1.11 15.49
N TYR A 106 3.49 -0.87 14.68
CA TYR A 106 3.38 -0.47 13.28
C TYR A 106 4.36 -1.22 12.38
N LEU A 107 4.13 -1.13 11.07
CA LEU A 107 5.04 -1.59 10.02
C LEU A 107 6.03 -0.49 9.64
N TYR A 108 7.13 -0.90 9.01
CA TYR A 108 8.13 -0.02 8.42
C TYR A 108 8.11 -0.13 6.89
N TRP A 109 8.46 0.97 6.24
CA TRP A 109 8.41 1.10 4.78
C TRP A 109 9.45 0.25 4.08
N HIS A 110 10.69 0.26 4.59
CA HIS A 110 11.84 -0.26 3.86
C HIS A 110 12.82 -1.02 4.78
N TRP A 111 13.43 -2.06 4.22
CA TRP A 111 14.56 -2.77 4.82
C TRP A 111 15.67 -2.97 3.79
N SER A 112 16.94 -2.65 4.16
CA SER A 112 18.14 -2.78 3.33
C SER A 112 18.95 -4.01 3.76
N PRO A 113 19.46 -4.84 2.82
CA PRO A 113 20.24 -6.02 3.17
C PRO A 113 21.59 -5.72 3.83
N ASP A 114 22.16 -4.55 3.58
CA ASP A 114 23.46 -4.12 4.09
C ASP A 114 23.39 -2.95 5.09
N GLN A 115 22.27 -2.23 5.15
CA GLN A 115 22.07 -1.09 6.04
C GLN A 115 20.85 -1.26 6.96
N ALA A 116 20.23 -2.44 6.95
CA ALA A 116 19.07 -2.79 7.77
C ALA A 116 17.94 -1.72 7.69
N TRP A 117 17.56 -1.15 8.80
CA TRP A 117 16.44 -0.21 8.93
C TRP A 117 16.87 1.26 8.79
N VAL A 118 17.89 1.54 7.99
CA VAL A 118 18.51 2.88 7.87
C VAL A 118 17.51 3.98 7.47
N ILE A 119 16.48 3.67 6.66
CA ILE A 119 15.43 4.63 6.29
C ILE A 119 14.50 4.90 7.48
N ASN A 120 14.23 3.89 8.30
CA ASN A 120 13.45 3.97 9.54
C ASN A 120 12.10 4.70 9.42
N HIS A 121 11.45 4.61 8.23
CA HIS A 121 10.18 5.26 7.99
C HIS A 121 9.02 4.37 8.46
N LYS A 122 8.26 4.86 9.43
CA LYS A 122 7.09 4.18 10.00
C LYS A 122 5.88 4.31 9.07
N LEU A 123 5.09 3.26 8.96
CA LEU A 123 3.82 3.32 8.23
C LEU A 123 2.69 3.68 9.18
N ILE A 124 2.38 4.97 9.26
CA ILE A 124 1.30 5.52 10.10
C ILE A 124 0.41 6.39 9.21
N GLY A 125 -0.91 6.15 9.19
CA GLY A 125 -1.86 6.94 8.41
C GLY A 125 -2.04 8.35 9.01
N TRP A 126 -2.37 9.29 8.19
CA TRP A 126 -3.10 9.21 6.94
C TRP A 126 -2.19 9.49 5.73
N ASN A 127 -2.11 8.56 4.80
CA ASN A 127 -1.41 8.66 3.53
C ASN A 127 -1.87 7.53 2.57
N GLU A 128 -1.14 7.26 1.49
CA GLU A 128 -1.46 6.25 0.47
C GLU A 128 -1.30 4.79 0.92
N THR A 129 -0.72 4.52 2.09
CA THR A 129 -0.21 3.19 2.45
C THR A 129 -1.20 2.29 3.20
N MET A 130 -2.48 2.64 3.31
CA MET A 130 -3.48 1.82 4.02
C MET A 130 -3.55 0.40 3.47
N ILE A 131 -3.44 0.22 2.15
CA ILE A 131 -3.46 -1.08 1.50
C ILE A 131 -2.37 -2.02 2.02
N THR A 132 -1.23 -1.49 2.46
CA THR A 132 -0.14 -2.29 3.05
C THR A 132 -0.61 -3.03 4.30
N TYR A 133 -1.34 -2.36 5.19
CA TYR A 133 -1.92 -3.02 6.36
C TYR A 133 -2.99 -4.04 5.99
N MET A 134 -3.85 -3.73 5.01
CA MET A 134 -4.89 -4.65 4.56
C MET A 134 -4.26 -5.93 4.01
N LEU A 135 -3.26 -5.82 3.16
CA LEU A 135 -2.56 -6.96 2.59
C LEU A 135 -1.75 -7.70 3.65
N ALA A 136 -1.08 -6.99 4.55
CA ALA A 136 -0.33 -7.62 5.63
C ALA A 136 -1.22 -8.44 6.58
N ILE A 137 -2.41 -7.95 6.92
CA ILE A 137 -3.41 -8.68 7.72
C ILE A 137 -3.90 -9.92 6.97
N MET A 138 -4.09 -9.82 5.67
CA MET A 138 -4.52 -10.94 4.82
C MET A 138 -3.38 -11.89 4.41
N GLY A 139 -2.14 -11.60 4.79
CA GLY A 139 -0.96 -12.37 4.44
C GLY A 139 -1.08 -13.84 4.86
N PRO A 140 -1.00 -14.82 3.92
CA PRO A 140 -1.42 -16.20 4.20
C PRO A 140 -0.47 -16.98 5.10
N LYS A 141 0.79 -16.57 5.22
CA LYS A 141 1.82 -17.27 6.00
C LYS A 141 2.51 -16.39 7.03
N TYR A 142 2.86 -15.18 6.66
CA TYR A 142 3.63 -14.25 7.49
C TYR A 142 2.85 -12.95 7.73
N GLY A 143 1.54 -13.08 7.91
CA GLY A 143 0.66 -11.96 8.18
C GLY A 143 0.91 -11.29 9.53
N ILE A 144 0.21 -10.20 9.75
CA ILE A 144 0.19 -9.46 11.02
C ILE A 144 -1.19 -9.54 11.67
N SER A 145 -1.24 -9.21 12.96
CA SER A 145 -2.53 -9.16 13.68
C SER A 145 -3.44 -8.05 13.13
N PRO A 146 -4.77 -8.27 13.02
CA PRO A 146 -5.74 -7.25 12.65
C PRO A 146 -5.72 -6.01 13.57
N GLU A 147 -5.35 -6.17 14.84
CA GLU A 147 -5.22 -5.08 15.80
C GLU A 147 -4.17 -4.04 15.37
N MET A 148 -3.20 -4.44 14.54
CA MET A 148 -2.19 -3.53 14.00
C MET A 148 -2.78 -2.48 13.04
N TYR A 149 -3.97 -2.67 12.53
CA TYR A 149 -4.68 -1.59 11.84
C TYR A 149 -4.90 -0.39 12.78
N TYR A 150 -5.29 -0.65 14.02
CA TYR A 150 -5.55 0.40 15.01
C TYR A 150 -4.32 0.86 15.78
N SER A 151 -3.35 -0.01 16.02
CA SER A 151 -2.10 0.38 16.69
C SER A 151 -1.09 1.00 15.73
N GLY A 152 -1.09 0.64 14.46
CA GLY A 152 -0.18 1.17 13.44
C GLY A 152 -0.85 2.25 12.58
N TRP A 153 -1.64 1.81 11.58
CA TRP A 153 -2.24 2.71 10.59
C TRP A 153 -3.11 3.80 11.21
N ALA A 154 -4.16 3.42 11.92
CA ALA A 154 -5.16 4.33 12.49
C ALA A 154 -4.89 4.70 13.94
N SER A 155 -3.67 4.57 14.41
CA SER A 155 -3.30 4.87 15.79
C SER A 155 -3.52 6.34 16.14
N GLN A 156 -4.01 6.57 17.36
CA GLN A 156 -4.17 7.89 17.96
C GLN A 156 -3.25 8.07 19.19
N GLU A 157 -2.32 7.13 19.40
CA GLU A 157 -1.33 7.19 20.46
C GLU A 157 -0.30 8.29 20.19
N GLU A 158 0.43 8.71 21.23
CA GLU A 158 1.36 9.83 21.18
C GLU A 158 2.39 9.71 20.05
N TYR A 159 3.01 8.53 19.89
CA TYR A 159 3.98 8.29 18.81
C TYR A 159 3.40 8.51 17.40
N ALA A 160 2.10 8.25 17.23
CA ALA A 160 1.44 8.44 15.93
C ALA A 160 1.05 9.91 15.72
N GLN A 161 0.71 10.62 16.80
CA GLN A 161 0.46 12.05 16.75
C GLN A 161 1.75 12.82 16.43
N GLU A 162 2.86 12.47 17.07
CA GLU A 162 4.19 13.04 16.80
C GLU A 162 4.59 12.80 15.35
N TYR A 163 4.45 11.57 14.85
CA TYR A 163 4.73 11.24 13.47
C TYR A 163 3.94 12.10 12.48
N ARG A 164 2.63 12.29 12.71
CA ARG A 164 1.78 13.12 11.82
C ARG A 164 2.15 14.59 11.91
N ALA A 165 2.48 15.08 13.08
CA ALA A 165 2.89 16.47 13.27
C ALA A 165 4.21 16.77 12.54
N ASP A 166 5.19 15.86 12.62
CA ASP A 166 6.48 16.00 11.95
C ASP A 166 6.36 15.83 10.43
N TRP A 167 5.79 14.71 10.00
CA TRP A 167 5.66 14.37 8.58
C TRP A 167 4.71 15.31 7.84
N GLY A 168 3.55 15.58 8.41
CA GLY A 168 2.53 16.42 7.77
C GLY A 168 2.81 17.91 7.88
N ARG A 169 3.76 18.34 8.73
CA ARG A 169 4.06 19.75 9.04
C ARG A 169 2.81 20.57 9.33
N VAL A 170 1.86 19.99 10.05
CA VAL A 170 0.54 20.60 10.31
C VAL A 170 0.36 20.80 11.81
N GLU A 171 -0.15 21.96 12.17
CA GLU A 171 -0.60 22.24 13.55
C GLU A 171 -1.89 21.49 13.85
N ASP A 172 -2.78 21.38 12.87
CA ASP A 172 -4.04 20.63 12.95
C ASP A 172 -3.89 19.22 12.38
N GLY A 173 -4.58 18.24 12.99
CA GLY A 173 -4.70 16.90 12.41
C GLY A 173 -3.63 15.91 12.86
N LYS A 174 -3.09 16.09 14.07
CA LYS A 174 -2.21 15.08 14.70
C LYS A 174 -2.93 13.76 14.95
N MET A 175 -4.23 13.80 15.17
CA MET A 175 -5.06 12.62 15.37
C MET A 175 -5.38 11.97 14.02
N TYR A 176 -5.65 10.67 14.02
CA TYR A 176 -6.20 9.99 12.85
C TYR A 176 -7.60 10.51 12.51
N THR A 177 -8.42 10.74 13.54
CA THR A 177 -9.70 11.45 13.41
C THR A 177 -9.46 12.94 13.24
N ASN A 178 -10.20 13.57 12.33
CA ASN A 178 -10.06 14.99 12.02
C ASN A 178 -11.20 15.82 12.62
N GLY A 179 -12.42 15.72 12.04
CA GLY A 179 -13.60 16.43 12.51
C GLY A 179 -13.71 17.88 12.08
N ASN A 180 -12.68 18.46 11.46
CA ASN A 180 -12.69 19.85 10.98
C ASN A 180 -13.48 19.99 9.68
N THR A 181 -13.84 21.23 9.37
CA THR A 181 -14.55 21.59 8.12
C THR A 181 -13.64 22.37 7.21
N TYR A 182 -13.40 21.84 6.01
CA TYR A 182 -12.59 22.45 4.97
C TYR A 182 -13.47 22.77 3.76
N TYR A 183 -13.55 24.02 3.34
CA TYR A 183 -14.35 24.44 2.19
C TYR A 183 -15.80 23.93 2.23
N GLY A 184 -16.40 23.89 3.44
CA GLY A 184 -17.77 23.43 3.67
C GLY A 184 -17.98 21.92 3.75
N GLU A 185 -16.92 21.09 3.66
CA GLU A 185 -16.95 19.64 3.86
C GLU A 185 -16.37 19.29 5.23
N ASN A 186 -17.13 18.57 6.07
CA ASN A 186 -16.63 18.05 7.34
C ASN A 186 -15.88 16.73 7.11
N LEU A 187 -14.58 16.73 7.38
CA LEU A 187 -13.70 15.57 7.21
C LEU A 187 -13.63 14.77 8.52
N LYS A 188 -13.95 13.47 8.47
CA LYS A 188 -13.92 12.58 9.64
C LYS A 188 -12.54 12.04 9.94
N VAL A 189 -11.81 11.65 8.90
CA VAL A 189 -10.48 11.04 8.96
C VAL A 189 -9.57 11.73 7.95
N GLY A 190 -8.33 11.97 8.33
CA GLY A 190 -7.31 12.55 7.45
C GLY A 190 -6.49 13.61 8.16
N VAL A 191 -5.28 13.82 7.70
CA VAL A 191 -4.36 14.87 8.18
C VAL A 191 -4.69 16.19 7.50
N SER A 192 -4.81 17.27 8.26
CA SER A 192 -5.16 18.59 7.71
C SER A 192 -6.42 18.51 6.83
N ASN A 193 -6.39 19.09 5.62
CA ASN A 193 -7.48 19.03 4.64
C ASN A 193 -7.63 17.65 3.94
N GLY A 194 -6.98 16.61 4.44
CA GLY A 194 -7.01 15.23 3.92
C GLY A 194 -5.83 14.86 3.04
N GLY A 195 -5.01 15.81 2.64
CA GLY A 195 -3.86 15.60 1.77
C GLY A 195 -4.20 15.46 0.28
N PRO A 196 -3.24 15.09 -0.54
CA PRO A 196 -3.41 14.94 -1.99
C PRO A 196 -4.31 13.75 -2.34
N LEU A 197 -4.92 13.78 -3.53
CA LEU A 197 -5.87 12.76 -3.99
C LEU A 197 -5.27 11.34 -4.05
N PHE A 198 -3.98 11.19 -4.27
CA PHE A 198 -3.38 9.87 -4.33
C PHE A 198 -3.43 9.13 -2.98
N PHE A 199 -3.58 9.83 -1.84
CA PHE A 199 -3.83 9.21 -0.54
C PHE A 199 -5.08 8.34 -0.52
N ILE A 200 -6.10 8.70 -1.30
CA ILE A 200 -7.32 7.90 -1.43
C ILE A 200 -7.37 7.06 -2.70
N HIS A 201 -6.58 7.38 -3.73
CA HIS A 201 -6.62 6.60 -4.97
C HIS A 201 -5.84 5.29 -4.84
N TYR A 202 -4.63 5.32 -4.30
CA TYR A 202 -3.74 4.15 -4.33
C TYR A 202 -4.32 2.96 -3.57
N SER A 203 -4.73 3.13 -2.33
CA SER A 203 -5.30 2.04 -1.55
C SER A 203 -6.62 1.53 -2.12
N TYR A 204 -7.45 2.41 -2.68
CA TYR A 204 -8.78 2.04 -3.17
C TYR A 204 -8.83 1.58 -4.63
N LEU A 205 -7.69 1.40 -5.29
CA LEU A 205 -7.63 0.66 -6.56
C LEU A 205 -7.98 -0.83 -6.38
N GLY A 206 -7.65 -1.40 -5.23
CA GLY A 206 -7.91 -2.81 -4.92
C GLY A 206 -8.95 -3.03 -3.81
N LEU A 207 -9.38 -1.98 -3.12
CA LEU A 207 -10.40 -2.04 -2.07
C LEU A 207 -11.65 -1.27 -2.50
N ASP A 208 -12.81 -1.91 -2.41
CA ASP A 208 -14.10 -1.24 -2.65
C ASP A 208 -14.45 -0.36 -1.44
N PRO A 209 -14.35 0.99 -1.54
CA PRO A 209 -14.58 1.87 -0.41
C PRO A 209 -16.03 1.84 0.11
N HIS A 210 -17.01 1.41 -0.72
CA HIS A 210 -18.40 1.27 -0.31
C HIS A 210 -18.58 0.20 0.80
N LYS A 211 -17.68 -0.78 0.83
CA LYS A 211 -17.70 -1.88 1.81
C LYS A 211 -16.75 -1.66 2.97
N PHE A 212 -16.04 -0.53 3.00
CA PHE A 212 -15.03 -0.27 4.00
C PHE A 212 -15.52 0.75 5.02
N THR A 213 -15.85 0.25 6.20
CA THR A 213 -16.29 1.06 7.35
C THR A 213 -15.61 0.55 8.61
N ASP A 214 -15.12 1.46 9.44
CA ASP A 214 -14.57 1.14 10.75
C ASP A 214 -15.22 2.01 11.85
N LYS A 215 -14.65 2.00 13.05
CA LYS A 215 -15.15 2.82 14.17
C LYS A 215 -15.01 4.33 13.96
N TYR A 216 -14.28 4.78 12.96
CA TYR A 216 -14.01 6.20 12.72
C TYR A 216 -14.88 6.78 11.61
N THR A 217 -15.09 6.06 10.52
CA THR A 217 -15.83 6.57 9.37
C THR A 217 -16.28 5.47 8.40
N ASN A 218 -17.21 5.85 7.50
CA ASN A 218 -17.42 5.20 6.22
C ASN A 218 -16.40 5.79 5.22
N TYR A 219 -15.53 4.95 4.64
CA TYR A 219 -14.43 5.43 3.80
C TYR A 219 -14.90 5.93 2.43
N PHE A 220 -16.00 5.44 1.90
CA PHE A 220 -16.55 6.00 0.66
C PHE A 220 -16.99 7.45 0.86
N GLU A 221 -17.74 7.73 1.92
CA GLU A 221 -18.19 9.10 2.23
C GLU A 221 -17.01 10.02 2.55
N ASN A 222 -16.02 9.55 3.32
CA ASN A 222 -14.83 10.32 3.65
C ASN A 222 -14.02 10.67 2.40
N ASN A 223 -13.83 9.70 1.50
CA ASN A 223 -13.08 9.88 0.25
C ASN A 223 -13.79 10.85 -0.70
N GLN A 224 -15.14 10.79 -0.77
CA GLN A 224 -15.91 11.80 -1.53
C GLN A 224 -15.69 13.21 -0.99
N LYS A 225 -15.67 13.39 0.34
CA LYS A 225 -15.40 14.69 0.96
C LYS A 225 -13.99 15.18 0.65
N MET A 226 -12.97 14.32 0.75
CA MET A 226 -11.60 14.65 0.36
C MET A 226 -11.52 15.07 -1.11
N ALA A 227 -12.18 14.37 -2.02
CA ALA A 227 -12.22 14.74 -3.44
C ALA A 227 -12.84 16.12 -3.65
N LYS A 228 -13.94 16.44 -2.95
CA LYS A 228 -14.58 17.77 -3.00
C LYS A 228 -13.68 18.87 -2.40
N ILE A 229 -13.00 18.60 -1.30
CA ILE A 229 -12.03 19.52 -0.68
C ILE A 229 -10.93 19.85 -1.68
N ASN A 230 -10.31 18.84 -2.30
CA ASN A 230 -9.27 19.01 -3.31
C ASN A 230 -9.79 19.80 -4.55
N GLN A 231 -10.98 19.47 -5.03
CA GLN A 231 -11.60 20.24 -6.13
C GLN A 231 -11.75 21.71 -5.79
N ARG A 232 -12.29 22.03 -4.61
CA ARG A 232 -12.51 23.42 -4.19
C ARG A 232 -11.18 24.15 -3.95
N LEU A 233 -10.18 23.47 -3.38
CA LEU A 233 -8.84 24.01 -3.22
C LEU A 233 -8.24 24.39 -4.57
N SER A 234 -8.37 23.55 -5.59
CA SER A 234 -7.84 23.81 -6.94
C SER A 234 -8.55 24.96 -7.69
N LEU A 235 -9.74 25.35 -7.25
CA LEU A 235 -10.46 26.49 -7.84
C LEU A 235 -10.07 27.83 -7.21
N ILE A 236 -9.32 27.83 -6.11
CA ILE A 236 -8.87 29.02 -5.39
C ILE A 236 -7.45 29.42 -5.81
N HIS A 237 -6.69 28.49 -6.34
CA HIS A 237 -5.32 28.64 -6.82
C HIS A 237 -5.21 28.49 -8.34
#